data_3e547594bff6a43fe4792a3d81702a55
#
_entry.id   3e547594bff6a43fe4792a3d81702a55
#
_cell.length_a   1.000
_cell.length_b   1.000
_cell.length_c   1.000
_cell.angle_alpha   90.00
_cell.angle_beta   90.00
_cell.angle_gamma   90.00
#
_symmetry.space_group_name_H-M   'P 1'
#
loop_
_entity.id
_entity.type
_entity.pdbx_description
1 polymer ?
#
loop_
_entity_poly.entity_id
_entity_poly.type
_entity_poly.pdbx_seq_one_letter_code
_entity_poly.pdbx_strand_id
1 'polypeptide(L)'
;MNHNFDYRKKRVLIVDDQRAFQIMLKTMLLNFGAKDVTHVGSAEDALKLCRHNTYDLLLVDYNLGSGLNGRQLFEALKVNNLLPIHTVFFLVTGDNSKAIVLSAIQMTPDDYLMKPFSQNELNLRIQKAFNKKEALLPIYQAIKNDDFAQVMEECDNAIIYSARHRNFCRLFKAELLIEKEKYAEARTILEEFIEDHPHTQAQLLLGRVYYLEKNYQQAIPLLSEIIKYNPMLLDGYDWLAHCFRDGGDSEKALQIVQRAIKHSHLSLDRQGLLAELALDTHMNTIAKEAFFAILMQTKNTIHQDPQHLINYVQAIILVAKNEEDKFKQGRLLQEISGLFHRSSQQHPYVEEDELLALEGYSLASIHNVKGNQVKAKHTLLKSNEAYLMEPEGTPEWLGPQLVNLLVELEEFEFAEKLQPYIQHSNVHGEKLLASISGEEDSKEVQFQHHNKLGIEAFTEGNLDVALQHFETALSIAPLNTGAALNKVQVCIALLVKVERPWPEVTKKIADTFTELENFPLSEQQAERKAELRKEFNIQRMQEKKRANKI
;
A
#
# COMPACT_ATOMS: atom_id res chain seq x y z
N MET A 1 25.78 19.27 40.81
CA MET A 1 26.00 20.65 40.36
C MET A 1 24.92 20.99 39.38
N ASN A 2 24.01 21.95 39.69
CA ASN A 2 23.04 22.44 38.76
C ASN A 2 23.73 23.25 37.66
N HIS A 3 24.12 22.62 36.53
CA HIS A 3 24.43 23.37 35.34
C HIS A 3 23.15 24.09 34.92
N ASN A 4 23.15 25.43 35.12
CA ASN A 4 22.06 26.27 34.64
C ASN A 4 22.02 26.11 33.10
N PHE A 5 21.00 25.45 32.58
CA PHE A 5 20.81 25.23 31.14
C PHE A 5 20.74 26.60 30.44
N ASP A 6 21.66 26.85 29.49
CA ASP A 6 21.81 28.15 28.85
C ASP A 6 20.92 28.28 27.61
N TYR A 7 19.71 28.77 27.77
CA TYR A 7 18.76 29.05 26.68
C TYR A 7 19.24 30.12 25.70
N ARG A 8 20.21 30.99 26.07
CA ARG A 8 20.67 32.10 25.22
C ARG A 8 21.33 31.65 23.92
N LYS A 9 21.86 30.42 23.91
CA LYS A 9 22.55 29.80 22.77
C LYS A 9 21.66 28.89 21.95
N LYS A 10 20.38 28.75 22.35
CA LYS A 10 19.44 27.80 21.73
C LYS A 10 18.53 28.51 20.76
N ARG A 11 18.41 27.94 19.56
CA ARG A 11 17.43 28.35 18.54
C ARG A 11 16.17 27.53 18.72
N VAL A 12 15.04 28.19 18.89
CA VAL A 12 13.76 27.55 19.17
C VAL A 12 12.77 27.83 18.06
N LEU A 13 12.07 26.78 17.60
CA LEU A 13 10.93 26.88 16.70
C LEU A 13 9.65 26.44 17.43
N ILE A 14 8.63 27.30 17.43
CA ILE A 14 7.28 27.00 17.91
C ILE A 14 6.40 26.81 16.69
N VAL A 15 5.66 25.71 16.65
CA VAL A 15 4.68 25.40 15.59
C VAL A 15 3.32 25.16 16.23
N ASP A 16 2.39 26.08 16.06
CA ASP A 16 1.06 26.03 16.66
C ASP A 16 0.11 26.92 15.85
N ASP A 17 -1.09 26.47 15.51
CA ASP A 17 -2.05 27.23 14.72
C ASP A 17 -2.72 28.37 15.52
N GLN A 18 -2.62 28.32 16.86
CA GLN A 18 -3.20 29.30 17.76
C GLN A 18 -2.19 30.39 18.15
N ARG A 19 -2.32 31.55 17.55
CA ARG A 19 -1.42 32.71 17.80
C ARG A 19 -1.26 33.08 19.28
N ALA A 20 -2.33 32.97 20.06
CA ALA A 20 -2.30 33.24 21.48
C ALA A 20 -1.35 32.30 22.23
N PHE A 21 -1.36 31.03 21.87
CA PHE A 21 -0.50 30.01 22.46
C PHE A 21 0.96 30.16 22.01
N GLN A 22 1.20 30.51 20.73
CA GLN A 22 2.54 30.88 20.25
C GLN A 22 3.16 32.01 21.09
N ILE A 23 2.38 33.08 21.35
CA ILE A 23 2.84 34.25 22.15
C ILE A 23 3.12 33.81 23.58
N MET A 24 2.27 32.99 24.18
CA MET A 24 2.44 32.48 25.54
C MET A 24 3.73 31.65 25.65
N LEU A 25 3.95 30.69 24.76
CA LEU A 25 5.17 29.86 24.73
C LEU A 25 6.42 30.73 24.53
N LYS A 26 6.37 31.65 23.58
CA LYS A 26 7.47 32.60 23.33
C LYS A 26 7.80 33.41 24.60
N THR A 27 6.81 33.92 25.31
CA THR A 27 7.00 34.65 26.55
C THR A 27 7.65 33.78 27.63
N MET A 28 7.20 32.49 27.78
CA MET A 28 7.82 31.57 28.73
C MET A 28 9.28 31.31 28.40
N LEU A 29 9.61 31.11 27.12
CA LEU A 29 10.98 30.85 26.66
C LEU A 29 11.89 32.07 26.83
N LEU A 30 11.38 33.29 26.58
CA LEU A 30 12.09 34.53 26.84
C LEU A 30 12.38 34.70 28.35
N ASN A 31 11.43 34.33 29.22
CA ASN A 31 11.63 34.33 30.67
C ASN A 31 12.71 33.31 31.11
N PHE A 32 12.94 32.22 30.36
CA PHE A 32 14.06 31.28 30.59
C PHE A 32 15.39 31.83 30.06
N GLY A 33 15.37 32.95 29.31
CA GLY A 33 16.54 33.58 28.74
C GLY A 33 16.81 33.26 27.28
N ALA A 34 15.89 32.55 26.57
CA ALA A 34 16.04 32.31 25.13
C ALA A 34 16.06 33.66 24.37
N LYS A 35 16.90 33.76 23.33
CA LYS A 35 17.04 34.97 22.50
C LYS A 35 16.51 34.79 21.09
N ASP A 36 16.64 33.57 20.55
CA ASP A 36 16.26 33.19 19.18
C ASP A 36 15.03 32.26 19.23
N VAL A 37 13.83 32.87 19.13
CA VAL A 37 12.56 32.14 19.17
C VAL A 37 11.71 32.53 17.96
N THR A 38 11.66 31.63 17.00
CA THR A 38 10.81 31.71 15.80
C THR A 38 9.48 31.01 16.07
N HIS A 39 8.38 31.45 15.45
CA HIS A 39 7.10 30.77 15.53
C HIS A 39 6.39 30.80 14.17
N VAL A 40 5.67 29.73 13.86
CA VAL A 40 4.84 29.55 12.65
C VAL A 40 3.52 28.88 13.00
N GLY A 41 2.52 29.03 12.11
CA GLY A 41 1.17 28.51 12.31
C GLY A 41 0.86 27.19 11.61
N SER A 42 1.78 26.67 10.77
CA SER A 42 1.53 25.45 9.97
C SER A 42 2.76 24.54 9.92
N ALA A 43 2.53 23.26 9.65
CA ALA A 43 3.59 22.28 9.45
C ALA A 43 4.40 22.58 8.17
N GLU A 44 3.75 23.05 7.12
CA GLU A 44 4.35 23.38 5.82
C GLU A 44 5.36 24.53 5.97
N ASP A 45 5.03 25.55 6.76
CA ASP A 45 5.94 26.66 7.03
C ASP A 45 7.10 26.23 7.93
N ALA A 46 6.85 25.33 8.88
CA ALA A 46 7.91 24.73 9.70
C ALA A 46 8.89 23.92 8.83
N LEU A 47 8.39 23.11 7.89
CA LEU A 47 9.23 22.37 6.93
C LEU A 47 10.07 23.29 6.06
N LYS A 48 9.50 24.40 5.55
CA LYS A 48 10.26 25.40 4.79
C LYS A 48 11.38 26.01 5.63
N LEU A 49 11.10 26.34 6.87
CA LEU A 49 12.12 26.90 7.77
C LEU A 49 13.22 25.90 8.10
N CYS A 50 12.88 24.65 8.39
CA CYS A 50 13.84 23.58 8.72
C CYS A 50 14.72 23.17 7.53
N ARG A 51 14.32 23.43 6.28
CA ARG A 51 15.19 23.25 5.10
C ARG A 51 16.37 24.21 5.06
N HIS A 52 16.19 25.40 5.59
CA HIS A 52 17.20 26.47 5.53
C HIS A 52 17.86 26.79 6.88
N ASN A 53 17.28 26.32 7.96
CA ASN A 53 17.75 26.60 9.32
C ASN A 53 17.73 25.35 10.18
N THR A 54 18.68 25.27 11.11
CA THR A 54 18.69 24.25 12.16
C THR A 54 18.17 24.86 13.47
N TYR A 55 17.39 24.09 14.21
CA TYR A 55 16.84 24.46 15.51
C TYR A 55 17.29 23.47 16.57
N ASP A 56 17.57 23.95 17.79
CA ASP A 56 17.91 23.11 18.93
C ASP A 56 16.66 22.52 19.59
N LEU A 57 15.54 23.26 19.57
CA LEU A 57 14.28 22.88 20.19
C LEU A 57 13.12 23.16 19.24
N LEU A 58 12.28 22.16 19.00
CA LEU A 58 10.99 22.29 18.36
C LEU A 58 9.89 22.02 19.39
N LEU A 59 8.96 22.97 19.53
CA LEU A 59 7.72 22.81 20.30
C LEU A 59 6.56 22.81 19.31
N VAL A 60 5.98 21.67 19.06
CA VAL A 60 5.03 21.46 17.95
C VAL A 60 3.68 21.02 18.50
N ASP A 61 2.61 21.76 18.17
CA ASP A 61 1.26 21.30 18.48
C ASP A 61 0.89 20.08 17.63
N TYR A 62 0.16 19.17 18.23
CA TYR A 62 -0.36 18.00 17.51
C TYR A 62 -1.35 18.42 16.42
N ASN A 63 -2.27 19.32 16.76
CA ASN A 63 -3.29 19.84 15.84
C ASN A 63 -2.84 21.18 15.24
N LEU A 64 -2.53 21.20 13.95
CA LEU A 64 -2.06 22.38 13.23
C LEU A 64 -3.10 22.92 12.23
N GLY A 65 -4.36 22.64 12.46
CA GLY A 65 -5.45 23.07 11.58
C GLY A 65 -5.56 22.25 10.30
N SER A 66 -5.66 22.94 9.17
CA SER A 66 -5.69 22.28 7.85
C SER A 66 -4.28 21.95 7.36
N GLY A 67 -4.06 20.78 6.81
CA GLY A 67 -2.76 20.32 6.32
C GLY A 67 -2.15 19.21 7.19
N LEU A 68 -0.83 19.16 7.26
CA LEU A 68 -0.12 18.19 8.10
C LEU A 68 -0.31 18.50 9.58
N ASN A 69 -0.55 17.48 10.39
CA ASN A 69 -0.53 17.61 11.85
C ASN A 69 0.91 17.50 12.40
N GLY A 70 1.08 17.74 13.72
CA GLY A 70 2.40 17.71 14.36
C GLY A 70 3.10 16.37 14.30
N ARG A 71 2.34 15.25 14.28
CA ARG A 71 2.87 13.90 14.08
C ARG A 71 3.46 13.77 12.67
N GLN A 72 2.69 14.12 11.66
CA GLN A 72 3.09 14.05 10.26
C GLN A 72 4.27 14.99 9.96
N LEU A 73 4.32 16.16 10.62
CA LEU A 73 5.49 17.05 10.56
C LEU A 73 6.76 16.37 11.10
N PHE A 74 6.66 15.68 12.24
CA PHE A 74 7.80 14.98 12.82
C PHE A 74 8.32 13.87 11.89
N GLU A 75 7.42 13.08 11.30
CA GLU A 75 7.76 12.06 10.29
C GLU A 75 8.45 12.69 9.07
N ALA A 76 7.85 13.76 8.54
CA ALA A 76 8.41 14.46 7.38
C ALA A 76 9.81 15.04 7.67
N LEU A 77 10.03 15.59 8.86
CA LEU A 77 11.35 16.09 9.28
C LEU A 77 12.38 14.96 9.38
N LYS A 78 12.01 13.79 9.90
CA LYS A 78 12.89 12.62 9.99
C LYS A 78 13.25 12.06 8.60
N VAL A 79 12.26 11.81 7.76
CA VAL A 79 12.46 11.22 6.42
C VAL A 79 13.31 12.13 5.53
N ASN A 80 13.10 13.44 5.63
CA ASN A 80 13.88 14.40 4.86
C ASN A 80 15.24 14.77 5.51
N ASN A 81 15.63 14.10 6.60
CA ASN A 81 16.88 14.40 7.36
C ASN A 81 16.97 15.88 7.82
N LEU A 82 15.84 16.51 8.12
CA LEU A 82 15.76 17.90 8.56
C LEU A 82 15.80 18.06 10.09
N LEU A 83 15.91 16.95 10.82
CA LEU A 83 15.98 16.93 12.29
C LEU A 83 17.39 16.49 12.72
N PRO A 84 18.29 17.45 13.01
CA PRO A 84 19.63 17.12 13.52
C PRO A 84 19.60 16.30 14.81
N ILE A 85 20.59 15.47 15.03
CA ILE A 85 20.66 14.55 16.19
C ILE A 85 20.56 15.30 17.53
N HIS A 86 21.12 16.50 17.61
CA HIS A 86 21.07 17.32 18.83
C HIS A 86 19.76 18.06 19.05
N THR A 87 18.89 18.10 18.06
CA THR A 87 17.59 18.79 18.15
C THR A 87 16.64 18.03 19.05
N VAL A 88 16.03 18.73 19.99
CA VAL A 88 15.01 18.20 20.89
C VAL A 88 13.64 18.50 20.31
N PHE A 89 12.82 17.48 20.14
CA PHE A 89 11.46 17.60 19.59
C PHE A 89 10.40 17.30 20.66
N PHE A 90 9.57 18.29 20.94
CA PHE A 90 8.41 18.17 21.83
C PHE A 90 7.13 18.16 21.02
N LEU A 91 6.29 17.19 21.27
CA LEU A 91 4.92 17.21 20.80
C LEU A 91 4.02 17.76 21.91
N VAL A 92 3.28 18.82 21.60
CA VAL A 92 2.38 19.49 22.54
C VAL A 92 0.95 19.28 22.09
N THR A 93 0.00 19.04 23.00
CA THR A 93 -1.41 18.87 22.60
C THR A 93 -2.37 19.26 23.72
N GLY A 94 -3.53 19.78 23.32
CA GLY A 94 -4.71 19.96 24.18
C GLY A 94 -5.68 18.78 24.11
N ASP A 95 -5.48 17.87 23.18
CA ASP A 95 -6.34 16.70 23.01
C ASP A 95 -5.84 15.52 23.84
N ASN A 96 -6.67 15.09 24.78
CA ASN A 96 -6.40 13.97 25.67
C ASN A 96 -7.02 12.64 25.19
N SER A 97 -7.48 12.58 23.92
CA SER A 97 -7.99 11.34 23.36
C SER A 97 -6.90 10.26 23.35
N LYS A 98 -7.28 9.04 23.77
CA LYS A 98 -6.34 7.91 23.89
C LYS A 98 -5.61 7.63 22.58
N ALA A 99 -6.30 7.73 21.45
CA ALA A 99 -5.73 7.44 20.13
C ALA A 99 -4.59 8.41 19.78
N ILE A 100 -4.76 9.70 20.03
CA ILE A 100 -3.76 10.74 19.76
C ILE A 100 -2.55 10.56 20.68
N VAL A 101 -2.78 10.39 22.00
CA VAL A 101 -1.70 10.17 22.97
C VAL A 101 -0.88 8.95 22.63
N LEU A 102 -1.51 7.82 22.31
CA LEU A 102 -0.83 6.58 21.95
C LEU A 102 -0.07 6.70 20.63
N SER A 103 -0.66 7.34 19.63
CA SER A 103 0.01 7.63 18.35
C SER A 103 1.25 8.52 18.53
N ALA A 104 1.16 9.52 19.39
CA ALA A 104 2.28 10.42 19.70
C ALA A 104 3.43 9.67 20.43
N ILE A 105 3.10 8.78 21.37
CA ILE A 105 4.10 8.00 22.11
C ILE A 105 4.82 7.01 21.19
N GLN A 106 4.11 6.34 20.28
CA GLN A 106 4.69 5.38 19.33
C GLN A 106 5.76 6.00 18.40
N MET A 107 5.68 7.30 18.15
CA MET A 107 6.67 8.01 17.33
C MET A 107 7.97 8.34 18.04
N THR A 108 8.04 8.12 19.34
CA THR A 108 9.23 8.39 20.14
C THR A 108 9.79 9.82 20.01
N PRO A 109 8.97 10.90 20.16
CA PRO A 109 9.52 12.24 20.31
C PRO A 109 10.36 12.31 21.60
N ASP A 110 11.20 13.35 21.74
CA ASP A 110 12.01 13.49 22.95
C ASP A 110 11.15 13.73 24.20
N ASP A 111 10.00 14.39 24.06
CA ASP A 111 8.98 14.45 25.11
C ASP A 111 7.59 14.76 24.51
N TYR A 112 6.55 14.49 25.30
CA TYR A 112 5.14 14.76 25.00
C TYR A 112 4.53 15.58 26.12
N LEU A 113 3.93 16.75 25.82
CA LEU A 113 3.43 17.69 26.81
C LEU A 113 1.94 17.98 26.60
N MET A 114 1.13 17.72 27.65
CA MET A 114 -0.31 18.00 27.60
C MET A 114 -0.61 19.42 28.06
N LYS A 115 -1.44 20.15 27.29
CA LYS A 115 -2.03 21.44 27.68
C LYS A 115 -3.18 21.21 28.68
N PRO A 116 -3.33 22.00 29.73
CA PRO A 116 -2.47 23.10 30.17
C PRO A 116 -1.26 22.65 31.00
N PHE A 117 -0.15 23.35 30.91
CA PHE A 117 1.05 23.10 31.70
C PHE A 117 1.61 24.41 32.25
N SER A 118 2.39 24.33 33.33
CA SER A 118 3.03 25.48 33.94
C SER A 118 4.37 25.81 33.29
N GLN A 119 4.81 27.07 33.46
CA GLN A 119 6.14 27.50 33.01
C GLN A 119 7.25 26.65 33.64
N ASN A 120 7.14 26.29 34.91
CA ASN A 120 8.12 25.47 35.62
C ASN A 120 8.17 24.03 35.05
N GLU A 121 7.01 23.46 34.74
CA GLU A 121 6.94 22.11 34.14
C GLU A 121 7.61 22.10 32.78
N LEU A 122 7.31 23.05 31.90
CA LEU A 122 7.94 23.19 30.59
C LEU A 122 9.47 23.28 30.73
N ASN A 123 9.97 24.13 31.63
CA ASN A 123 11.40 24.31 31.86
C ASN A 123 12.09 23.02 32.32
N LEU A 124 11.52 22.32 33.30
CA LEU A 124 12.06 21.07 33.82
C LEU A 124 12.12 19.98 32.74
N ARG A 125 11.07 19.88 31.92
CA ARG A 125 11.00 18.88 30.85
C ARG A 125 12.01 19.17 29.74
N ILE A 126 12.14 20.45 29.31
CA ILE A 126 13.14 20.87 28.32
C ILE A 126 14.55 20.54 28.80
N GLN A 127 14.88 20.92 30.04
CA GLN A 127 16.21 20.62 30.61
C GLN A 127 16.47 19.13 30.70
N LYS A 128 15.48 18.33 31.10
CA LYS A 128 15.58 16.86 31.17
C LYS A 128 15.86 16.25 29.79
N ALA A 129 15.17 16.72 28.75
CA ALA A 129 15.32 16.24 27.38
C ALA A 129 16.71 16.58 26.82
N PHE A 130 17.16 17.84 26.99
CA PHE A 130 18.52 18.22 26.58
C PHE A 130 19.61 17.45 27.31
N ASN A 131 19.50 17.30 28.64
CA ASN A 131 20.47 16.53 29.42
C ASN A 131 20.55 15.07 28.98
N LYS A 132 19.40 14.46 28.63
CA LYS A 132 19.37 13.11 28.07
C LYS A 132 20.06 13.07 26.72
N LYS A 133 19.75 14.02 25.83
CA LYS A 133 20.33 14.08 24.48
C LYS A 133 21.83 14.30 24.48
N GLU A 134 22.31 15.18 25.36
CA GLU A 134 23.75 15.44 25.55
C GLU A 134 24.49 14.21 26.09
N ALA A 135 23.91 13.51 27.07
CA ALA A 135 24.50 12.29 27.62
C ALA A 135 24.57 11.13 26.59
N LEU A 136 23.66 11.11 25.62
CA LEU A 136 23.59 10.08 24.59
C LEU A 136 24.25 10.50 23.25
N LEU A 137 24.76 11.73 23.18
CA LEU A 137 25.34 12.29 21.95
C LEU A 137 26.47 11.42 21.36
N PRO A 138 27.42 10.83 22.14
CA PRO A 138 28.45 9.95 21.59
C PRO A 138 27.84 8.73 20.88
N ILE A 139 26.81 8.12 21.46
CA ILE A 139 26.11 6.98 20.87
C ILE A 139 25.46 7.38 19.53
N TYR A 140 24.74 8.50 19.49
CA TYR A 140 24.09 8.98 18.27
C TYR A 140 25.10 9.38 17.17
N GLN A 141 26.28 9.90 17.56
CA GLN A 141 27.35 10.20 16.61
C GLN A 141 27.93 8.92 15.99
N ALA A 142 28.16 7.90 16.79
CA ALA A 142 28.64 6.59 16.32
C ALA A 142 27.62 5.93 15.37
N ILE A 143 26.31 6.02 15.68
CA ILE A 143 25.22 5.56 14.78
C ILE A 143 25.27 6.30 13.44
N LYS A 144 25.44 7.63 13.46
CA LYS A 144 25.54 8.44 12.23
C LYS A 144 26.71 8.04 11.35
N ASN A 145 27.80 7.58 11.97
CA ASN A 145 29.00 7.12 11.27
C ASN A 145 28.91 5.64 10.82
N ASP A 146 27.80 4.97 11.10
CA ASP A 146 27.57 3.53 10.88
C ASP A 146 28.65 2.63 11.51
N ASP A 147 29.26 3.10 12.62
CA ASP A 147 30.26 2.35 13.38
C ASP A 147 29.61 1.60 14.54
N PHE A 148 29.15 0.38 14.25
CA PHE A 148 28.47 -0.46 15.22
C PHE A 148 29.35 -0.83 16.43
N ALA A 149 30.66 -1.02 16.24
CA ALA A 149 31.55 -1.35 17.33
C ALA A 149 31.65 -0.18 18.32
N GLN A 150 31.81 1.04 17.81
CA GLN A 150 31.83 2.26 18.62
C GLN A 150 30.46 2.49 19.30
N VAL A 151 29.34 2.20 18.62
CA VAL A 151 28.01 2.30 19.24
C VAL A 151 27.90 1.39 20.46
N MET A 152 28.36 0.14 20.37
CA MET A 152 28.35 -0.81 21.50
C MET A 152 29.24 -0.34 22.65
N GLU A 153 30.43 0.14 22.35
CA GLU A 153 31.39 0.68 23.36
C GLU A 153 30.80 1.89 24.09
N GLU A 154 30.19 2.84 23.35
CA GLU A 154 29.57 4.03 23.96
C GLU A 154 28.32 3.68 24.79
N CYS A 155 27.56 2.66 24.38
CA CYS A 155 26.47 2.14 25.21
C CYS A 155 27.01 1.55 26.52
N ASP A 156 28.09 0.76 26.49
CA ASP A 156 28.71 0.17 27.67
C ASP A 156 29.27 1.24 28.61
N ASN A 157 29.95 2.25 28.05
CA ASN A 157 30.42 3.42 28.79
C ASN A 157 29.26 4.13 29.51
N ALA A 158 28.15 4.38 28.79
CA ALA A 158 26.98 5.02 29.37
C ALA A 158 26.31 4.15 30.46
N ILE A 159 26.30 2.83 30.31
CA ILE A 159 25.77 1.88 31.32
C ILE A 159 26.65 1.94 32.60
N ILE A 160 27.96 2.01 32.47
CA ILE A 160 28.87 2.03 33.60
C ILE A 160 28.86 3.38 34.32
N TYR A 161 29.05 4.46 33.55
CA TYR A 161 29.33 5.79 34.12
C TYR A 161 28.10 6.66 34.32
N SER A 162 26.95 6.34 33.73
CA SER A 162 25.73 7.14 33.84
C SER A 162 24.58 6.39 34.54
N ALA A 163 24.59 6.40 35.86
CA ALA A 163 23.55 5.74 36.68
C ALA A 163 22.12 6.17 36.26
N ARG A 164 21.95 7.45 35.86
CA ARG A 164 20.64 8.02 35.47
C ARG A 164 20.12 7.43 34.15
N HIS A 165 21.02 7.07 33.21
CA HIS A 165 20.66 6.60 31.88
C HIS A 165 20.94 5.11 31.66
N ARG A 166 21.46 4.42 32.67
CA ARG A 166 21.83 2.99 32.63
C ARG A 166 20.74 2.10 32.02
N ASN A 167 19.54 2.17 32.59
CA ASN A 167 18.43 1.34 32.14
C ASN A 167 18.03 1.64 30.71
N PHE A 168 18.02 2.92 30.34
CA PHE A 168 17.77 3.33 28.95
C PHE A 168 18.83 2.77 28.00
N CYS A 169 20.11 2.89 28.35
CA CYS A 169 21.19 2.40 27.50
C CYS A 169 21.21 0.87 27.39
N ARG A 170 20.85 0.12 28.44
CA ARG A 170 20.69 -1.34 28.37
C ARG A 170 19.60 -1.75 27.37
N LEU A 171 18.42 -1.10 27.42
CA LEU A 171 17.33 -1.36 26.49
C LEU A 171 17.71 -0.95 25.06
N PHE A 172 18.29 0.21 24.91
CA PHE A 172 18.72 0.73 23.61
C PHE A 172 19.80 -0.17 22.96
N LYS A 173 20.75 -0.66 23.76
CA LYS A 173 21.75 -1.66 23.30
C LYS A 173 21.07 -2.94 22.83
N ALA A 174 20.05 -3.44 23.56
CA ALA A 174 19.30 -4.61 23.15
C ALA A 174 18.52 -4.35 21.84
N GLU A 175 17.91 -3.18 21.66
CA GLU A 175 17.24 -2.81 20.41
C GLU A 175 18.20 -2.81 19.21
N LEU A 176 19.38 -2.21 19.36
CA LEU A 176 20.41 -2.19 18.32
C LEU A 176 20.94 -3.59 17.96
N LEU A 177 21.07 -4.47 18.96
CA LEU A 177 21.41 -5.88 18.71
C LEU A 177 20.32 -6.62 17.95
N ILE A 178 19.06 -6.34 18.26
CA ILE A 178 17.91 -6.89 17.51
C ILE A 178 17.94 -6.41 16.04
N GLU A 179 18.21 -5.13 15.79
CA GLU A 179 18.32 -4.58 14.43
C GLU A 179 19.48 -5.18 13.62
N LYS A 180 20.55 -5.60 14.29
CA LYS A 180 21.70 -6.31 13.69
C LYS A 180 21.55 -7.84 13.73
N GLU A 181 20.35 -8.35 13.98
CA GLU A 181 20.01 -9.78 14.02
C GLU A 181 20.79 -10.61 15.06
N LYS A 182 21.41 -9.94 16.05
CA LYS A 182 22.14 -10.57 17.15
C LYS A 182 21.21 -10.94 18.31
N TYR A 183 20.23 -11.78 18.03
CA TYR A 183 19.12 -12.08 18.94
C TYR A 183 19.58 -12.72 20.26
N ALA A 184 20.56 -13.63 20.23
CA ALA A 184 21.06 -14.29 21.43
C ALA A 184 21.72 -13.31 22.42
N GLU A 185 22.51 -12.33 21.92
CA GLU A 185 23.13 -11.29 22.74
C GLU A 185 22.05 -10.36 23.34
N ALA A 186 21.07 -9.96 22.52
CA ALA A 186 19.94 -9.15 22.97
C ALA A 186 19.13 -9.84 24.06
N ARG A 187 18.83 -11.13 23.89
CA ARG A 187 18.10 -11.94 24.84
C ARG A 187 18.79 -11.98 26.21
N THR A 188 20.09 -12.27 26.23
CA THR A 188 20.88 -12.30 27.47
C THR A 188 20.76 -10.98 28.25
N ILE A 189 20.94 -9.85 27.57
CA ILE A 189 20.82 -8.52 28.21
C ILE A 189 19.42 -8.29 28.77
N LEU A 190 18.37 -8.73 28.04
CA LEU A 190 16.99 -8.51 28.43
C LEU A 190 16.57 -9.43 29.58
N GLU A 191 16.97 -10.70 29.58
CA GLU A 191 16.73 -11.67 30.66
C GLU A 191 17.38 -11.19 31.97
N GLU A 192 18.65 -10.84 31.96
CA GLU A 192 19.35 -10.26 33.11
C GLU A 192 18.67 -8.96 33.60
N PHE A 193 18.20 -8.13 32.68
CA PHE A 193 17.52 -6.88 33.04
C PHE A 193 16.18 -7.13 33.75
N ILE A 194 15.42 -8.12 33.31
CA ILE A 194 14.10 -8.48 33.86
C ILE A 194 14.26 -9.18 35.22
N GLU A 195 15.31 -10.00 35.40
CA GLU A 195 15.65 -10.61 36.71
C GLU A 195 15.97 -9.56 37.77
N ASP A 196 16.70 -8.50 37.40
CA ASP A 196 17.01 -7.38 38.30
C ASP A 196 15.73 -6.61 38.71
N HIS A 197 14.89 -6.29 37.75
CA HIS A 197 13.65 -5.50 37.94
C HIS A 197 12.59 -5.82 36.88
N PRO A 198 11.34 -6.12 37.25
CA PRO A 198 10.25 -6.22 36.28
C PRO A 198 10.10 -4.93 35.48
N HIS A 199 10.30 -4.98 34.17
CA HIS A 199 10.26 -3.80 33.31
C HIS A 199 9.51 -4.12 32.01
N THR A 200 8.34 -3.51 31.84
CA THR A 200 7.43 -3.81 30.72
C THR A 200 8.09 -3.66 29.33
N GLN A 201 8.95 -2.64 29.14
CA GLN A 201 9.64 -2.45 27.87
C GLN A 201 10.68 -3.55 27.60
N ALA A 202 11.40 -4.00 28.63
CA ALA A 202 12.33 -5.13 28.50
C ALA A 202 11.59 -6.43 28.14
N GLN A 203 10.47 -6.69 28.78
CA GLN A 203 9.61 -7.84 28.48
C GLN A 203 9.05 -7.77 27.06
N LEU A 204 8.66 -6.57 26.58
CA LEU A 204 8.20 -6.38 25.22
C LEU A 204 9.31 -6.69 24.19
N LEU A 205 10.52 -6.18 24.43
CA LEU A 205 11.68 -6.47 23.58
C LEU A 205 12.05 -7.95 23.59
N LEU A 206 11.96 -8.60 24.76
CA LEU A 206 12.18 -10.05 24.87
C LEU A 206 11.12 -10.85 24.10
N GLY A 207 9.86 -10.44 24.17
CA GLY A 207 8.78 -11.02 23.36
C GLY A 207 9.04 -10.87 21.87
N ARG A 208 9.56 -9.70 21.43
CA ARG A 208 10.01 -9.46 20.05
C ARG A 208 11.17 -10.36 19.65
N VAL A 209 12.16 -10.55 20.53
CA VAL A 209 13.29 -11.47 20.29
C VAL A 209 12.81 -12.90 20.11
N TYR A 210 11.94 -13.40 20.99
CA TYR A 210 11.36 -14.74 20.85
C TYR A 210 10.59 -14.91 19.54
N TYR A 211 9.84 -13.90 19.10
CA TYR A 211 9.18 -13.92 17.81
C TYR A 211 10.19 -14.03 16.65
N LEU A 212 11.24 -13.20 16.64
CA LEU A 212 12.28 -13.20 15.60
C LEU A 212 13.09 -14.51 15.57
N GLU A 213 13.28 -15.15 16.71
CA GLU A 213 13.84 -16.51 16.84
C GLU A 213 12.82 -17.62 16.45
N LYS A 214 11.59 -17.25 16.04
CA LYS A 214 10.46 -18.16 15.73
C LYS A 214 10.03 -19.03 16.93
N ASN A 215 10.35 -18.61 18.13
CA ASN A 215 9.97 -19.28 19.38
C ASN A 215 8.61 -18.74 19.88
N TYR A 216 7.55 -19.04 19.13
CA TYR A 216 6.20 -18.56 19.43
C TYR A 216 5.65 -19.13 20.77
N GLN A 217 6.17 -20.28 21.20
CA GLN A 217 5.76 -20.90 22.48
C GLN A 217 6.14 -20.04 23.69
N GLN A 218 7.24 -19.31 23.63
CA GLN A 218 7.66 -18.37 24.67
C GLN A 218 7.14 -16.95 24.43
N ALA A 219 7.06 -16.52 23.17
CA ALA A 219 6.59 -15.18 22.81
C ALA A 219 5.12 -14.95 23.20
N ILE A 220 4.21 -15.87 22.82
CA ILE A 220 2.76 -15.72 23.01
C ILE A 220 2.35 -15.53 24.48
N PRO A 221 2.76 -16.38 25.46
CA PRO A 221 2.37 -16.18 26.84
C PRO A 221 2.94 -14.87 27.40
N LEU A 222 4.21 -14.54 27.13
CA LEU A 222 4.84 -13.31 27.60
C LEU A 222 4.12 -12.06 27.07
N LEU A 223 3.88 -11.97 25.77
CA LEU A 223 3.18 -10.84 25.16
C LEU A 223 1.71 -10.76 25.61
N SER A 224 1.04 -11.90 25.79
CA SER A 224 -0.33 -11.96 26.29
C SER A 224 -0.42 -11.41 27.72
N GLU A 225 0.55 -11.73 28.57
CA GLU A 225 0.64 -11.20 29.93
C GLU A 225 0.86 -9.69 29.93
N ILE A 226 1.77 -9.20 29.09
CA ILE A 226 2.07 -7.77 28.96
C ILE A 226 0.80 -6.97 28.61
N ILE A 227 0.06 -7.37 27.57
CA ILE A 227 -1.16 -6.65 27.16
C ILE A 227 -2.30 -6.77 28.16
N LYS A 228 -2.31 -7.81 29.00
CA LYS A 228 -3.28 -7.97 30.08
C LYS A 228 -3.07 -6.94 31.19
N TYR A 229 -1.81 -6.72 31.59
CA TYR A 229 -1.47 -5.77 32.65
C TYR A 229 -1.29 -4.35 32.14
N ASN A 230 -0.91 -4.17 30.87
CA ASN A 230 -0.74 -2.87 30.24
C ASN A 230 -1.50 -2.80 28.90
N PRO A 231 -2.83 -2.64 28.90
CA PRO A 231 -3.64 -2.63 27.68
C PRO A 231 -3.36 -1.47 26.72
N MET A 232 -2.57 -0.48 27.14
CA MET A 232 -2.17 0.67 26.31
C MET A 232 -0.84 0.47 25.60
N LEU A 233 -0.14 -0.63 25.83
CA LEU A 233 1.10 -0.95 25.14
C LEU A 233 0.78 -1.62 23.79
N LEU A 234 0.54 -0.82 22.78
CA LEU A 234 0.05 -1.27 21.47
C LEU A 234 1.04 -2.18 20.74
N ASP A 235 2.34 -1.94 20.87
CA ASP A 235 3.37 -2.78 20.28
C ASP A 235 3.30 -4.23 20.78
N GLY A 236 2.80 -4.45 22.00
CA GLY A 236 2.56 -5.79 22.54
C GLY A 236 1.47 -6.55 21.77
N TYR A 237 0.43 -5.83 21.32
CA TYR A 237 -0.59 -6.42 20.43
C TYR A 237 -0.03 -6.72 19.05
N ASP A 238 0.80 -5.82 18.51
CA ASP A 238 1.36 -5.96 17.17
C ASP A 238 2.25 -7.22 17.11
N TRP A 239 3.19 -7.37 18.05
CA TRP A 239 4.04 -8.57 18.13
C TRP A 239 3.25 -9.86 18.42
N LEU A 240 2.23 -9.78 19.26
CA LEU A 240 1.37 -10.94 19.54
C LEU A 240 0.57 -11.35 18.29
N ALA A 241 0.07 -10.38 17.53
CA ALA A 241 -0.62 -10.66 16.27
C ALA A 241 0.32 -11.31 15.24
N HIS A 242 1.55 -10.82 15.11
CA HIS A 242 2.56 -11.45 14.26
C HIS A 242 2.87 -12.89 14.71
N CYS A 243 2.97 -13.16 16.01
CA CYS A 243 3.16 -14.52 16.52
C CYS A 243 2.02 -15.47 16.11
N PHE A 244 0.77 -15.03 16.21
CA PHE A 244 -0.38 -15.83 15.79
C PHE A 244 -0.46 -16.01 14.27
N ARG A 245 -0.22 -14.94 13.48
CA ARG A 245 -0.22 -15.00 12.02
C ARG A 245 0.80 -16.02 11.50
N ASP A 246 2.06 -15.87 11.93
CA ASP A 246 3.17 -16.70 11.46
C ASP A 246 3.13 -18.11 12.09
N GLY A 247 2.40 -18.27 13.19
CA GLY A 247 2.04 -19.54 13.79
C GLY A 247 0.86 -20.25 13.12
N GLY A 248 0.24 -19.64 12.09
CA GLY A 248 -0.86 -20.21 11.31
C GLY A 248 -2.27 -19.98 11.89
N ASP A 249 -2.44 -19.10 12.87
CA ASP A 249 -3.75 -18.77 13.48
C ASP A 249 -4.16 -17.34 13.12
N SER A 250 -4.50 -17.12 11.85
CA SER A 250 -4.89 -15.80 11.32
C SER A 250 -6.16 -15.25 12.00
N GLU A 251 -7.07 -16.11 12.48
CA GLU A 251 -8.28 -15.66 13.16
C GLU A 251 -7.96 -15.01 14.52
N LYS A 252 -7.07 -15.63 15.33
CA LYS A 252 -6.61 -15.00 16.57
C LYS A 252 -5.79 -13.76 16.32
N ALA A 253 -4.92 -13.76 15.32
CA ALA A 253 -4.17 -12.58 14.92
C ALA A 253 -5.12 -11.41 14.59
N LEU A 254 -6.17 -11.65 13.80
CA LEU A 254 -7.20 -10.66 13.46
C LEU A 254 -7.88 -10.09 14.71
N GLN A 255 -8.30 -10.96 15.64
CA GLN A 255 -8.93 -10.52 16.89
C GLN A 255 -7.99 -9.63 17.73
N ILE A 256 -6.71 -9.95 17.79
CA ILE A 256 -5.71 -9.17 18.52
C ILE A 256 -5.52 -7.79 17.89
N VAL A 257 -5.37 -7.72 16.55
CA VAL A 257 -5.22 -6.44 15.82
C VAL A 257 -6.47 -5.57 15.98
N GLN A 258 -7.67 -6.15 15.87
CA GLN A 258 -8.93 -5.43 16.10
C GLN A 258 -9.01 -4.82 17.50
N ARG A 259 -8.49 -5.52 18.53
CA ARG A 259 -8.41 -4.97 19.89
C ARG A 259 -7.45 -3.78 19.96
N ALA A 260 -6.30 -3.86 19.32
CA ALA A 260 -5.34 -2.76 19.25
C ALA A 260 -5.93 -1.52 18.54
N ILE A 261 -6.64 -1.72 17.43
CA ILE A 261 -7.29 -0.63 16.66
C ILE A 261 -8.37 0.11 17.47
N LYS A 262 -9.09 -0.58 18.36
CA LYS A 262 -10.04 0.07 19.29
C LYS A 262 -9.35 1.07 20.23
N HIS A 263 -8.08 0.89 20.52
CA HIS A 263 -7.30 1.84 21.32
C HIS A 263 -6.66 2.95 20.48
N SER A 264 -6.13 2.61 19.30
CA SER A 264 -5.58 3.58 18.35
C SER A 264 -5.71 3.06 16.91
N HIS A 265 -6.47 3.77 16.10
CA HIS A 265 -6.71 3.49 14.68
C HIS A 265 -5.72 4.21 13.74
N LEU A 266 -4.77 5.00 14.31
CA LEU A 266 -3.91 5.90 13.54
C LEU A 266 -2.59 5.30 13.05
N SER A 267 -2.30 4.02 13.31
CA SER A 267 -1.12 3.32 12.81
C SER A 267 -1.38 2.75 11.42
N LEU A 268 -0.60 3.17 10.42
CA LEU A 268 -0.69 2.65 9.05
C LEU A 268 -0.30 1.16 9.01
N ASP A 269 0.78 0.78 9.69
CA ASP A 269 1.24 -0.62 9.75
C ASP A 269 0.17 -1.55 10.33
N ARG A 270 -0.52 -1.09 11.39
CA ARG A 270 -1.60 -1.86 12.02
C ARG A 270 -2.83 -1.96 11.13
N GLN A 271 -3.17 -0.89 10.38
CA GLN A 271 -4.23 -0.95 9.38
C GLN A 271 -3.86 -1.89 8.22
N GLY A 272 -2.60 -1.87 7.78
CA GLY A 272 -2.08 -2.81 6.79
C GLY A 272 -2.21 -4.27 7.26
N LEU A 273 -1.75 -4.56 8.49
CA LEU A 273 -1.87 -5.90 9.09
C LEU A 273 -3.34 -6.32 9.25
N LEU A 274 -4.23 -5.39 9.63
CA LEU A 274 -5.67 -5.66 9.70
C LEU A 274 -6.23 -6.05 8.33
N ALA A 275 -5.88 -5.31 7.27
CA ALA A 275 -6.34 -5.60 5.92
C ALA A 275 -5.86 -6.97 5.45
N GLU A 276 -4.57 -7.29 5.67
CA GLU A 276 -3.97 -8.58 5.33
C GLU A 276 -4.69 -9.75 6.01
N LEU A 277 -4.83 -9.69 7.34
CA LEU A 277 -5.48 -10.74 8.13
C LEU A 277 -6.97 -10.87 7.79
N ALA A 278 -7.63 -9.77 7.47
CA ALA A 278 -9.03 -9.79 7.06
C ALA A 278 -9.22 -10.46 5.69
N LEU A 279 -8.27 -10.30 4.75
CA LEU A 279 -8.26 -11.02 3.48
C LEU A 279 -8.02 -12.52 3.70
N ASP A 280 -7.01 -12.88 4.52
CA ASP A 280 -6.69 -14.28 4.84
C ASP A 280 -7.86 -15.03 5.51
N THR A 281 -8.72 -14.30 6.25
CA THR A 281 -9.89 -14.86 6.95
C THR A 281 -11.22 -14.61 6.21
N HIS A 282 -11.17 -14.13 4.96
CA HIS A 282 -12.35 -13.80 4.12
C HIS A 282 -13.31 -12.76 4.73
N MET A 283 -12.81 -11.93 5.64
CA MET A 283 -13.57 -10.82 6.26
C MET A 283 -13.46 -9.54 5.40
N ASN A 284 -13.90 -9.63 4.14
CA ASN A 284 -13.67 -8.62 3.08
C ASN A 284 -14.16 -7.21 3.45
N THR A 285 -15.23 -7.08 4.24
CA THR A 285 -15.72 -5.77 4.70
C THR A 285 -14.70 -5.09 5.64
N ILE A 286 -14.06 -5.87 6.52
CA ILE A 286 -13.02 -5.36 7.43
C ILE A 286 -11.79 -4.93 6.63
N ALA A 287 -11.40 -5.71 5.62
CA ALA A 287 -10.31 -5.35 4.72
C ALA A 287 -10.60 -4.01 4.00
N LYS A 288 -11.83 -3.83 3.46
CA LYS A 288 -12.26 -2.58 2.82
C LYS A 288 -12.14 -1.39 3.78
N GLU A 289 -12.62 -1.52 5.02
CA GLU A 289 -12.54 -0.46 6.03
C GLU A 289 -11.10 -0.10 6.38
N ALA A 290 -10.21 -1.09 6.47
CA ALA A 290 -8.79 -0.88 6.72
C ALA A 290 -8.08 -0.15 5.56
N PHE A 291 -8.32 -0.54 4.31
CA PHE A 291 -7.80 0.17 3.14
C PHE A 291 -8.34 1.61 3.02
N PHE A 292 -9.62 1.83 3.36
CA PHE A 292 -10.16 3.18 3.45
C PHE A 292 -9.45 4.02 4.51
N ALA A 293 -9.19 3.44 5.67
CA ALA A 293 -8.47 4.14 6.75
C ALA A 293 -7.04 4.51 6.32
N ILE A 294 -6.33 3.63 5.60
CA ILE A 294 -5.00 3.91 5.05
C ILE A 294 -5.09 5.08 4.05
N LEU A 295 -6.00 5.01 3.08
CA LEU A 295 -6.18 6.05 2.07
C LEU A 295 -6.45 7.43 2.70
N MET A 296 -7.30 7.48 3.74
CA MET A 296 -7.63 8.73 4.42
C MET A 296 -6.49 9.27 5.29
N GLN A 297 -5.74 8.38 5.96
CA GLN A 297 -4.63 8.79 6.83
C GLN A 297 -3.38 9.23 6.06
N THR A 298 -3.17 8.69 4.86
CA THR A 298 -2.02 9.02 4.02
C THR A 298 -2.25 10.27 3.16
N LYS A 299 -3.47 10.74 3.05
CA LYS A 299 -3.82 11.90 2.24
C LYS A 299 -3.01 13.15 2.65
N ASN A 300 -2.36 13.79 1.67
CA ASN A 300 -1.49 14.96 1.83
C ASN A 300 -0.29 14.73 2.76
N THR A 301 0.12 13.49 2.98
CA THR A 301 1.30 13.14 3.77
C THR A 301 2.44 12.63 2.89
N ILE A 302 3.61 12.40 3.49
CA ILE A 302 4.75 11.75 2.81
C ILE A 302 4.50 10.29 2.44
N HIS A 303 3.46 9.67 3.01
CA HIS A 303 3.03 8.30 2.74
C HIS A 303 1.92 8.22 1.69
N GLN A 304 1.62 9.34 1.03
CA GLN A 304 0.61 9.39 -0.01
C GLN A 304 1.10 8.63 -1.25
N ASP A 305 0.33 7.62 -1.66
CA ASP A 305 0.70 6.70 -2.74
C ASP A 305 -0.56 6.33 -3.55
N PRO A 306 -0.50 6.34 -4.89
CA PRO A 306 -1.58 5.86 -5.76
C PRO A 306 -2.03 4.44 -5.45
N GLN A 307 -1.12 3.58 -4.96
CA GLN A 307 -1.40 2.22 -4.53
C GLN A 307 -2.50 2.14 -3.47
N HIS A 308 -2.61 3.13 -2.58
CA HIS A 308 -3.66 3.15 -1.56
C HIS A 308 -5.05 3.36 -2.17
N LEU A 309 -5.14 4.15 -3.24
CA LEU A 309 -6.39 4.39 -3.95
C LEU A 309 -6.86 3.12 -4.68
N ILE A 310 -5.95 2.46 -5.42
CA ILE A 310 -6.30 1.23 -6.14
C ILE A 310 -6.63 0.08 -5.18
N ASN A 311 -5.90 -0.08 -4.08
CA ASN A 311 -6.19 -1.09 -3.07
C ASN A 311 -7.59 -0.91 -2.49
N TYR A 312 -8.00 0.35 -2.23
CA TYR A 312 -9.36 0.62 -1.76
C TYR A 312 -10.42 0.31 -2.81
N VAL A 313 -10.20 0.70 -4.07
CA VAL A 313 -11.10 0.35 -5.20
C VAL A 313 -11.28 -1.17 -5.31
N GLN A 314 -10.18 -1.91 -5.28
CA GLN A 314 -10.21 -3.38 -5.35
C GLN A 314 -10.93 -4.01 -4.16
N ALA A 315 -10.71 -3.49 -2.95
CA ALA A 315 -11.41 -3.97 -1.77
C ALA A 315 -12.93 -3.76 -1.88
N ILE A 316 -13.38 -2.64 -2.46
CA ILE A 316 -14.80 -2.42 -2.75
C ILE A 316 -15.31 -3.44 -3.79
N ILE A 317 -14.55 -3.68 -4.86
CA ILE A 317 -14.89 -4.65 -5.91
C ILE A 317 -15.03 -6.06 -5.31
N LEU A 318 -14.09 -6.46 -4.45
CA LEU A 318 -14.11 -7.77 -3.76
C LEU A 318 -15.36 -7.92 -2.89
N VAL A 319 -15.72 -6.90 -2.10
CA VAL A 319 -16.96 -6.92 -1.30
C VAL A 319 -18.19 -6.97 -2.22
N ALA A 320 -18.21 -6.19 -3.32
CA ALA A 320 -19.32 -6.13 -4.24
C ALA A 320 -19.52 -7.43 -5.04
N LYS A 321 -18.44 -8.16 -5.38
CA LYS A 321 -18.52 -9.48 -6.03
C LYS A 321 -19.22 -10.50 -5.13
N ASN A 322 -19.01 -10.42 -3.81
CA ASN A 322 -19.57 -11.35 -2.82
C ASN A 322 -20.92 -10.89 -2.22
N GLU A 323 -21.44 -9.73 -2.62
CA GLU A 323 -22.72 -9.20 -2.10
C GLU A 323 -23.89 -9.68 -2.96
N GLU A 324 -24.81 -10.42 -2.34
CA GLU A 324 -26.01 -10.96 -3.01
C GLU A 324 -27.11 -9.90 -3.17
N ASP A 325 -27.20 -8.94 -2.23
CA ASP A 325 -28.18 -7.87 -2.28
C ASP A 325 -27.79 -6.83 -3.35
N LYS A 326 -28.55 -6.80 -4.45
CA LYS A 326 -28.31 -5.89 -5.57
C LYS A 326 -28.36 -4.41 -5.20
N PHE A 327 -29.11 -4.03 -4.18
CA PHE A 327 -29.16 -2.65 -3.71
C PHE A 327 -27.87 -2.28 -2.96
N LYS A 328 -27.41 -3.15 -2.06
CA LYS A 328 -26.13 -2.96 -1.36
C LYS A 328 -24.95 -2.99 -2.34
N GLN A 329 -24.94 -3.96 -3.27
CA GLN A 329 -23.96 -4.02 -4.35
C GLN A 329 -23.93 -2.70 -5.13
N GLY A 330 -25.10 -2.17 -5.51
CA GLY A 330 -25.21 -0.89 -6.22
C GLY A 330 -24.60 0.28 -5.44
N ARG A 331 -24.82 0.34 -4.12
CA ARG A 331 -24.22 1.38 -3.25
C ARG A 331 -22.69 1.28 -3.18
N LEU A 332 -22.15 0.07 -3.05
CA LEU A 332 -20.70 -0.16 -3.07
C LEU A 332 -20.08 0.32 -4.39
N LEU A 333 -20.71 0.01 -5.51
CA LEU A 333 -20.23 0.44 -6.82
C LEU A 333 -20.37 1.96 -7.05
N GLN A 334 -21.36 2.62 -6.43
CA GLN A 334 -21.45 4.09 -6.41
C GLN A 334 -20.34 4.74 -5.58
N GLU A 335 -19.87 4.06 -4.52
CA GLU A 335 -18.73 4.53 -3.72
C GLU A 335 -17.46 4.68 -4.59
N ILE A 336 -17.19 3.72 -5.50
CA ILE A 336 -16.10 3.81 -6.47
C ILE A 336 -16.27 5.05 -7.37
N SER A 337 -17.45 5.23 -7.96
CA SER A 337 -17.70 6.39 -8.84
C SER A 337 -17.51 7.72 -8.10
N GLY A 338 -17.79 7.76 -6.81
CA GLY A 338 -17.58 8.94 -5.95
C GLY A 338 -16.11 9.32 -5.76
N LEU A 339 -15.19 8.36 -5.84
CA LEU A 339 -13.76 8.61 -5.71
C LEU A 339 -13.20 9.43 -6.88
N PHE A 340 -13.80 9.30 -8.05
CA PHE A 340 -13.36 9.96 -9.29
C PHE A 340 -14.16 11.23 -9.61
N HIS A 341 -15.17 11.57 -8.81
CA HIS A 341 -15.88 12.82 -8.99
C HIS A 341 -14.95 14.01 -8.65
N ARG A 342 -14.58 14.84 -9.65
CA ARG A 342 -13.53 15.88 -9.57
C ARG A 342 -12.14 15.31 -9.27
N SER A 343 -11.78 14.24 -9.96
CA SER A 343 -10.60 13.41 -9.68
C SER A 343 -9.28 14.18 -9.61
N SER A 344 -9.02 15.08 -10.54
CA SER A 344 -7.78 15.91 -10.55
C SER A 344 -7.63 16.81 -9.31
N GLN A 345 -8.72 17.24 -8.68
CA GLN A 345 -8.69 18.03 -7.45
C GLN A 345 -8.55 17.15 -6.20
N GLN A 346 -9.06 15.91 -6.25
CA GLN A 346 -9.03 14.98 -5.11
C GLN A 346 -7.72 14.20 -5.03
N HIS A 347 -7.09 13.92 -6.17
CA HIS A 347 -5.88 13.10 -6.30
C HIS A 347 -4.76 13.83 -7.07
N PRO A 348 -4.29 15.00 -6.61
CA PRO A 348 -3.30 15.80 -7.32
C PRO A 348 -1.89 15.17 -7.37
N TYR A 349 -1.71 14.01 -6.75
CA TYR A 349 -0.48 13.22 -6.67
C TYR A 349 -0.41 12.10 -7.71
N VAL A 350 -1.47 11.92 -8.50
CA VAL A 350 -1.55 10.98 -9.62
C VAL A 350 -1.55 11.80 -10.91
N GLU A 351 -0.79 11.39 -11.91
CA GLU A 351 -0.80 12.04 -13.21
C GLU A 351 -2.18 11.92 -13.88
N GLU A 352 -2.57 12.87 -14.69
CA GLU A 352 -3.93 12.94 -15.25
C GLU A 352 -4.26 11.72 -16.12
N ASP A 353 -3.30 11.26 -16.92
CA ASP A 353 -3.46 10.09 -17.78
C ASP A 353 -3.56 8.79 -16.96
N GLU A 354 -2.77 8.66 -15.91
CA GLU A 354 -2.84 7.53 -14.98
C GLU A 354 -4.19 7.50 -14.25
N LEU A 355 -4.69 8.68 -13.86
CA LEU A 355 -5.96 8.79 -13.16
C LEU A 355 -7.14 8.44 -14.09
N LEU A 356 -7.10 8.84 -15.36
CA LEU A 356 -8.08 8.45 -16.38
C LEU A 356 -8.06 6.93 -16.63
N ALA A 357 -6.88 6.33 -16.66
CA ALA A 357 -6.72 4.88 -16.82
C ALA A 357 -7.29 4.12 -15.60
N LEU A 358 -7.03 4.59 -14.39
CA LEU A 358 -7.60 4.03 -13.16
C LEU A 358 -9.12 4.18 -13.10
N GLU A 359 -9.66 5.33 -13.49
CA GLU A 359 -11.11 5.54 -13.59
C GLU A 359 -11.73 4.56 -14.59
N GLY A 360 -11.09 4.39 -15.74
CA GLY A 360 -11.52 3.43 -16.76
C GLY A 360 -11.47 1.99 -16.27
N TYR A 361 -10.38 1.58 -15.62
CA TYR A 361 -10.29 0.28 -14.94
C TYR A 361 -11.43 0.09 -13.92
N SER A 362 -11.68 1.09 -13.10
CA SER A 362 -12.71 1.05 -12.06
C SER A 362 -14.12 0.91 -12.66
N LEU A 363 -14.42 1.66 -13.71
CA LEU A 363 -15.70 1.56 -14.43
C LEU A 363 -15.86 0.21 -15.14
N ALA A 364 -14.80 -0.31 -15.73
CA ALA A 364 -14.81 -1.65 -16.34
C ALA A 364 -15.08 -2.72 -15.28
N SER A 365 -14.42 -2.66 -14.14
CA SER A 365 -14.67 -3.55 -13.00
C SER A 365 -16.11 -3.48 -12.49
N ILE A 366 -16.69 -2.28 -12.41
CA ILE A 366 -18.11 -2.08 -12.07
C ILE A 366 -19.02 -2.81 -13.07
N HIS A 367 -18.74 -2.69 -14.36
CA HIS A 367 -19.52 -3.37 -15.40
C HIS A 367 -19.37 -4.88 -15.31
N ASN A 368 -18.15 -5.38 -15.02
CA ASN A 368 -17.88 -6.80 -14.87
C ASN A 368 -18.66 -7.39 -13.67
N VAL A 369 -18.61 -6.76 -12.49
CA VAL A 369 -19.39 -7.17 -11.30
C VAL A 369 -20.91 -7.21 -11.58
N LYS A 370 -21.41 -6.31 -12.43
CA LYS A 370 -22.82 -6.29 -12.85
C LYS A 370 -23.17 -7.36 -13.91
N GLY A 371 -22.20 -8.18 -14.35
CA GLY A 371 -22.38 -9.17 -15.41
C GLY A 371 -22.42 -8.59 -16.83
N ASN A 372 -22.08 -7.31 -17.00
CA ASN A 372 -22.05 -6.64 -18.31
C ASN A 372 -20.64 -6.73 -18.93
N GLN A 373 -20.15 -7.94 -19.17
CA GLN A 373 -18.77 -8.20 -19.63
C GLN A 373 -18.40 -7.45 -20.93
N VAL A 374 -19.32 -7.37 -21.89
CA VAL A 374 -19.08 -6.62 -23.15
C VAL A 374 -18.81 -5.14 -22.88
N LYS A 375 -19.60 -4.52 -21.99
CA LYS A 375 -19.37 -3.14 -21.57
C LYS A 375 -18.08 -2.97 -20.78
N ALA A 376 -17.78 -3.92 -19.88
CA ALA A 376 -16.55 -3.93 -19.12
C ALA A 376 -15.33 -3.92 -20.05
N LYS A 377 -15.32 -4.83 -21.01
CA LYS A 377 -14.26 -4.95 -22.02
C LYS A 377 -14.10 -3.67 -22.84
N HIS A 378 -15.21 -3.11 -23.36
CA HIS A 378 -15.18 -1.85 -24.10
C HIS A 378 -14.55 -0.71 -23.28
N THR A 379 -14.99 -0.58 -22.03
CA THR A 379 -14.49 0.48 -21.16
C THR A 379 -13.01 0.30 -20.89
N LEU A 380 -12.57 -0.93 -20.54
CA LEU A 380 -11.17 -1.24 -20.25
C LEU A 380 -10.25 -0.96 -21.44
N LEU A 381 -10.57 -1.53 -22.61
CA LEU A 381 -9.75 -1.40 -23.80
C LEU A 381 -9.62 0.05 -24.26
N LYS A 382 -10.70 0.82 -24.21
CA LYS A 382 -10.70 2.22 -24.63
C LYS A 382 -9.94 3.14 -23.68
N SER A 383 -10.14 2.98 -22.37
CA SER A 383 -9.53 3.89 -21.39
C SER A 383 -8.07 3.59 -21.09
N ASN A 384 -7.62 2.37 -21.39
CA ASN A 384 -6.24 1.94 -21.16
C ASN A 384 -5.49 1.62 -22.47
N GLU A 385 -5.98 2.09 -23.61
CA GLU A 385 -5.45 1.78 -24.94
C GLU A 385 -3.96 2.10 -25.05
N ALA A 386 -3.51 3.24 -24.50
CA ALA A 386 -2.11 3.65 -24.51
C ALA A 386 -1.21 2.60 -23.85
N TYR A 387 -1.58 2.11 -22.66
CA TYR A 387 -0.80 1.08 -21.93
C TYR A 387 -0.90 -0.31 -22.57
N LEU A 388 -2.00 -0.61 -23.26
CA LEU A 388 -2.14 -1.87 -23.98
C LEU A 388 -1.31 -1.91 -25.27
N MET A 389 -1.05 -0.74 -25.86
CA MET A 389 -0.22 -0.58 -27.07
C MET A 389 1.24 -0.44 -26.71
N GLU A 390 1.58 0.34 -25.69
CA GLU A 390 2.92 0.59 -25.18
C GLU A 390 3.04 0.15 -23.69
N PRO A 391 3.19 -1.16 -23.45
CA PRO A 391 3.20 -1.73 -22.10
C PRO A 391 4.29 -1.19 -21.17
N GLU A 392 5.41 -0.71 -21.75
CA GLU A 392 6.55 -0.16 -21.00
C GLU A 392 6.18 1.09 -20.17
N GLY A 393 5.14 1.81 -20.58
CA GLY A 393 4.65 3.01 -19.88
C GLY A 393 3.62 2.73 -18.78
N THR A 394 3.28 1.45 -18.52
CA THR A 394 2.24 1.11 -17.55
C THR A 394 2.71 1.39 -16.12
N PRO A 395 1.95 2.16 -15.32
CA PRO A 395 2.29 2.39 -13.92
C PRO A 395 2.39 1.08 -13.13
N GLU A 396 3.46 0.92 -12.33
CA GLU A 396 3.69 -0.31 -11.55
C GLU A 396 2.50 -0.65 -10.63
N TRP A 397 1.86 0.37 -10.06
CA TRP A 397 0.71 0.22 -9.17
C TRP A 397 -0.60 -0.15 -9.89
N LEU A 398 -0.71 0.04 -11.21
CA LEU A 398 -1.90 -0.25 -12.01
C LEU A 398 -1.76 -1.55 -12.83
N GLY A 399 -0.55 -1.89 -13.25
CA GLY A 399 -0.26 -3.03 -14.13
C GLY A 399 -0.87 -4.36 -13.69
N PRO A 400 -0.64 -4.82 -12.44
CA PRO A 400 -1.20 -6.09 -11.94
C PRO A 400 -2.73 -6.16 -12.05
N GLN A 401 -3.41 -5.04 -11.81
CA GLN A 401 -4.86 -4.94 -11.83
C GLN A 401 -5.43 -4.99 -13.24
N LEU A 402 -4.72 -4.37 -14.18
CA LEU A 402 -5.09 -4.46 -15.60
C LEU A 402 -4.98 -5.88 -16.11
N VAL A 403 -3.87 -6.58 -15.79
CA VAL A 403 -3.70 -7.99 -16.16
C VAL A 403 -4.81 -8.85 -15.60
N ASN A 404 -5.10 -8.73 -14.31
CA ASN A 404 -6.16 -9.53 -13.69
C ASN A 404 -7.53 -9.30 -14.37
N LEU A 405 -7.90 -8.04 -14.62
CA LEU A 405 -9.18 -7.74 -15.29
C LEU A 405 -9.21 -8.18 -16.76
N LEU A 406 -8.07 -8.10 -17.47
CA LEU A 406 -7.95 -8.61 -18.84
C LEU A 406 -8.17 -10.12 -18.88
N VAL A 407 -7.60 -10.87 -17.92
CA VAL A 407 -7.82 -12.31 -17.78
C VAL A 407 -9.30 -12.62 -17.48
N GLU A 408 -9.93 -11.90 -16.54
CA GLU A 408 -11.37 -12.03 -16.27
C GLU A 408 -12.26 -11.74 -17.49
N LEU A 409 -11.82 -10.85 -18.38
CA LEU A 409 -12.51 -10.47 -19.61
C LEU A 409 -12.05 -11.27 -20.84
N GLU A 410 -11.27 -12.32 -20.62
CA GLU A 410 -10.78 -13.26 -21.63
C GLU A 410 -9.88 -12.60 -22.71
N GLU A 411 -9.22 -11.48 -22.40
CA GLU A 411 -8.23 -10.80 -23.27
C GLU A 411 -6.80 -11.20 -22.91
N PHE A 412 -6.51 -12.50 -22.99
CA PHE A 412 -5.24 -13.10 -22.58
C PHE A 412 -4.02 -12.57 -23.35
N GLU A 413 -4.16 -12.23 -24.62
CA GLU A 413 -3.07 -11.69 -25.45
C GLU A 413 -2.56 -10.35 -24.91
N PHE A 414 -3.45 -9.48 -24.43
CA PHE A 414 -3.05 -8.22 -23.81
C PHE A 414 -2.47 -8.46 -22.40
N ALA A 415 -3.04 -9.38 -21.66
CA ALA A 415 -2.51 -9.78 -20.36
C ALA A 415 -1.06 -10.29 -20.48
N GLU A 416 -0.79 -11.19 -21.44
CA GLU A 416 0.54 -11.74 -21.71
C GLU A 416 1.55 -10.66 -22.14
N LYS A 417 1.12 -9.65 -22.93
CA LYS A 417 1.98 -8.53 -23.31
C LYS A 417 2.36 -7.62 -22.15
N LEU A 418 1.45 -7.40 -21.19
CA LEU A 418 1.69 -6.59 -20.00
C LEU A 418 2.54 -7.30 -18.95
N GLN A 419 2.43 -8.62 -18.84
CA GLN A 419 3.06 -9.42 -17.78
C GLN A 419 4.56 -9.16 -17.57
N PRO A 420 5.42 -9.01 -18.62
CA PRO A 420 6.85 -8.76 -18.44
C PRO A 420 7.19 -7.42 -17.79
N TYR A 421 6.27 -6.46 -17.82
CA TYR A 421 6.46 -5.10 -17.32
C TYR A 421 5.87 -4.89 -15.92
N ILE A 422 5.26 -5.93 -15.35
CA ILE A 422 4.70 -5.88 -14.00
C ILE A 422 5.80 -6.16 -12.99
N GLN A 423 6.04 -5.21 -12.10
CA GLN A 423 6.87 -5.39 -10.92
C GLN A 423 5.96 -5.64 -9.72
N HIS A 424 6.19 -6.75 -9.02
CA HIS A 424 5.47 -7.09 -7.80
C HIS A 424 6.08 -6.33 -6.62
N SER A 425 5.58 -5.14 -6.34
CA SER A 425 6.15 -4.26 -5.30
C SER A 425 5.30 -4.17 -4.02
N ASN A 426 4.08 -4.72 -4.01
CA ASN A 426 3.16 -4.50 -2.89
C ASN A 426 2.45 -5.79 -2.42
N VAL A 427 2.89 -6.29 -1.24
CA VAL A 427 2.37 -7.52 -0.61
C VAL A 427 0.85 -7.46 -0.38
N HIS A 428 0.30 -6.30 0.00
CA HIS A 428 -1.14 -6.15 0.23
C HIS A 428 -1.94 -6.18 -1.07
N GLY A 429 -1.41 -5.59 -2.12
CA GLY A 429 -1.98 -5.62 -3.47
C GLY A 429 -2.00 -7.03 -4.05
N GLU A 430 -0.93 -7.80 -3.89
CA GLU A 430 -0.84 -9.19 -4.34
C GLU A 430 -1.87 -10.10 -3.65
N LYS A 431 -2.01 -10.00 -2.33
CA LYS A 431 -3.03 -10.77 -1.59
C LYS A 431 -4.45 -10.39 -2.02
N LEU A 432 -4.69 -9.12 -2.24
CA LEU A 432 -5.99 -8.64 -2.69
C LEU A 432 -6.31 -9.15 -4.10
N LEU A 433 -5.34 -9.11 -5.02
CA LEU A 433 -5.48 -9.68 -6.36
C LEU A 433 -5.72 -11.19 -6.31
N ALA A 434 -4.94 -11.94 -5.54
CA ALA A 434 -5.13 -13.36 -5.35
C ALA A 434 -6.53 -13.70 -4.79
N SER A 435 -7.09 -12.85 -3.94
CA SER A 435 -8.45 -13.00 -3.42
C SER A 435 -9.54 -12.71 -4.47
N ILE A 436 -9.20 -11.97 -5.52
CA ILE A 436 -10.12 -11.60 -6.61
C ILE A 436 -10.06 -12.61 -7.77
N SER A 437 -8.86 -13.12 -8.13
CA SER A 437 -8.61 -13.90 -9.36
C SER A 437 -9.23 -15.32 -9.38
N GLY A 438 -9.50 -15.94 -8.26
CA GLY A 438 -10.28 -17.20 -8.20
C GLY A 438 -9.72 -18.35 -9.08
N GLU A 439 -10.64 -19.17 -9.64
CA GLU A 439 -10.33 -20.38 -10.44
C GLU A 439 -9.94 -20.10 -11.91
N GLU A 440 -9.71 -18.84 -12.30
CA GLU A 440 -9.55 -18.45 -13.72
C GLU A 440 -8.22 -18.88 -14.33
N ASP A 441 -7.17 -19.12 -13.52
CA ASP A 441 -5.85 -19.59 -13.96
C ASP A 441 -5.92 -20.91 -14.78
N SER A 442 -6.86 -21.80 -14.44
CA SER A 442 -7.02 -23.07 -15.16
C SER A 442 -7.65 -22.90 -16.55
N LYS A 443 -8.54 -21.92 -16.74
CA LYS A 443 -9.17 -21.62 -18.03
C LYS A 443 -8.18 -20.96 -18.98
N GLU A 444 -7.38 -20.01 -18.46
CA GLU A 444 -6.34 -19.34 -19.24
C GLU A 444 -5.35 -20.35 -19.81
N VAL A 445 -4.81 -21.24 -18.99
CA VAL A 445 -3.85 -22.27 -19.42
C VAL A 445 -4.44 -23.19 -20.50
N GLN A 446 -5.70 -23.62 -20.34
CA GLN A 446 -6.39 -24.44 -21.33
C GLN A 446 -6.61 -23.69 -22.64
N PHE A 447 -7.07 -22.43 -22.56
CA PHE A 447 -7.23 -21.58 -23.73
C PHE A 447 -5.92 -21.38 -24.48
N GLN A 448 -4.86 -20.96 -23.80
CA GLN A 448 -3.55 -20.73 -24.38
C GLN A 448 -3.01 -21.98 -25.09
N HIS A 449 -3.19 -23.16 -24.48
CA HIS A 449 -2.79 -24.43 -25.10
C HIS A 449 -3.48 -24.64 -26.45
N HIS A 450 -4.82 -24.50 -26.49
CA HIS A 450 -5.58 -24.69 -27.74
C HIS A 450 -5.33 -23.57 -28.76
N ASN A 451 -5.21 -22.33 -28.34
CA ASN A 451 -4.91 -21.22 -29.24
C ASN A 451 -3.53 -21.38 -29.90
N LYS A 452 -2.52 -21.81 -29.13
CA LYS A 452 -1.17 -22.10 -29.63
C LYS A 452 -1.17 -23.24 -30.65
N LEU A 453 -1.80 -24.37 -30.33
CA LEU A 453 -1.93 -25.50 -31.26
C LEU A 453 -2.68 -25.08 -32.55
N GLY A 454 -3.68 -24.22 -32.45
CA GLY A 454 -4.38 -23.65 -33.61
C GLY A 454 -3.48 -22.82 -34.50
N ILE A 455 -2.61 -21.98 -33.93
CA ILE A 455 -1.64 -21.17 -34.67
C ILE A 455 -0.58 -22.06 -35.34
N GLU A 456 -0.04 -23.05 -34.63
CA GLU A 456 0.92 -24.01 -35.15
C GLU A 456 0.34 -24.78 -36.34
N ALA A 457 -0.86 -25.35 -36.19
CA ALA A 457 -1.54 -26.07 -37.25
C ALA A 457 -1.83 -25.19 -38.48
N PHE A 458 -2.17 -23.90 -38.26
CA PHE A 458 -2.40 -22.93 -39.35
C PHE A 458 -1.09 -22.67 -40.12
N THR A 459 0.02 -22.48 -39.42
CA THR A 459 1.34 -22.25 -40.06
C THR A 459 1.83 -23.48 -40.85
N GLU A 460 1.51 -24.68 -40.41
CA GLU A 460 1.77 -25.92 -41.10
C GLU A 460 0.83 -26.19 -42.30
N GLY A 461 -0.23 -25.38 -42.42
CA GLY A 461 -1.21 -25.51 -43.48
C GLY A 461 -2.30 -26.58 -43.20
N ASN A 462 -2.37 -27.10 -41.96
CA ASN A 462 -3.37 -28.06 -41.49
C ASN A 462 -4.64 -27.35 -41.05
N LEU A 463 -5.38 -26.75 -42.00
CA LEU A 463 -6.46 -25.81 -41.73
C LEU A 463 -7.63 -26.39 -40.92
N ASP A 464 -7.96 -27.69 -41.13
CA ASP A 464 -9.06 -28.36 -40.39
C ASP A 464 -8.71 -28.52 -38.90
N VAL A 465 -7.46 -28.91 -38.62
CA VAL A 465 -6.97 -29.04 -37.24
C VAL A 465 -6.91 -27.66 -36.57
N ALA A 466 -6.43 -26.65 -37.29
CA ALA A 466 -6.40 -25.28 -36.81
C ALA A 466 -7.81 -24.78 -36.42
N LEU A 467 -8.82 -25.00 -37.30
CA LEU A 467 -10.20 -24.62 -37.03
C LEU A 467 -10.74 -25.30 -35.77
N GLN A 468 -10.51 -26.61 -35.62
CA GLN A 468 -10.94 -27.37 -34.45
C GLN A 468 -10.34 -26.81 -33.15
N HIS A 469 -9.06 -26.47 -33.15
CA HIS A 469 -8.41 -25.88 -31.98
C HIS A 469 -8.94 -24.50 -31.65
N PHE A 470 -9.16 -23.63 -32.64
CA PHE A 470 -9.76 -22.30 -32.36
C PHE A 470 -11.25 -22.39 -31.92
N GLU A 471 -12.02 -23.36 -32.43
CA GLU A 471 -13.38 -23.60 -31.94
C GLU A 471 -13.38 -24.11 -30.49
N THR A 472 -12.41 -24.96 -30.13
CA THR A 472 -12.24 -25.40 -28.74
C THR A 472 -11.79 -24.24 -27.84
N ALA A 473 -10.82 -23.43 -28.28
CA ALA A 473 -10.38 -22.24 -27.54
C ALA A 473 -11.56 -21.28 -27.28
N LEU A 474 -12.40 -21.02 -28.28
CA LEU A 474 -13.59 -20.18 -28.14
C LEU A 474 -14.70 -20.82 -27.28
N SER A 475 -14.74 -22.13 -27.14
CA SER A 475 -15.66 -22.78 -26.19
C SER A 475 -15.23 -22.57 -24.74
N ILE A 476 -13.92 -22.38 -24.49
CA ILE A 476 -13.34 -22.10 -23.18
C ILE A 476 -13.45 -20.59 -22.87
N ALA A 477 -13.11 -19.75 -23.86
CA ALA A 477 -13.13 -18.29 -23.75
C ALA A 477 -13.95 -17.65 -24.89
N PRO A 478 -15.30 -17.59 -24.74
CA PRO A 478 -16.20 -17.11 -25.79
C PRO A 478 -16.03 -15.62 -26.14
N LEU A 479 -15.51 -14.84 -25.20
CA LEU A 479 -15.28 -13.40 -25.37
C LEU A 479 -13.91 -13.07 -25.99
N ASN A 480 -13.03 -14.07 -26.19
CA ASN A 480 -11.69 -13.79 -26.70
C ASN A 480 -11.72 -13.34 -28.17
N THR A 481 -11.31 -12.10 -28.39
CA THR A 481 -11.33 -11.46 -29.71
C THR A 481 -10.25 -12.00 -30.64
N GLY A 482 -9.05 -12.32 -30.11
CA GLY A 482 -7.93 -12.83 -30.88
C GLY A 482 -8.25 -14.19 -31.52
N ALA A 483 -8.76 -15.13 -30.73
CA ALA A 483 -9.16 -16.45 -31.21
C ALA A 483 -10.33 -16.38 -32.23
N ALA A 484 -11.27 -15.45 -32.05
CA ALA A 484 -12.36 -15.24 -33.01
C ALA A 484 -11.81 -14.74 -34.38
N LEU A 485 -10.87 -13.82 -34.37
CA LEU A 485 -10.20 -13.35 -35.60
C LEU A 485 -9.35 -14.47 -36.23
N ASN A 486 -8.64 -15.27 -35.44
CA ASN A 486 -7.91 -16.43 -35.93
C ASN A 486 -8.82 -17.45 -36.60
N LYS A 487 -9.98 -17.76 -36.00
CA LYS A 487 -11.00 -18.64 -36.59
C LYS A 487 -11.47 -18.12 -37.94
N VAL A 488 -11.76 -16.80 -38.06
CA VAL A 488 -12.17 -16.19 -39.33
C VAL A 488 -11.06 -16.34 -40.37
N GLN A 489 -9.80 -16.10 -40.02
CA GLN A 489 -8.67 -16.23 -40.92
C GLN A 489 -8.52 -17.65 -41.45
N VAL A 490 -8.62 -18.67 -40.60
CA VAL A 490 -8.59 -20.08 -40.99
C VAL A 490 -9.75 -20.41 -41.94
N CYS A 491 -10.97 -19.93 -41.63
CA CYS A 491 -12.13 -20.14 -42.49
C CYS A 491 -11.94 -19.52 -43.88
N ILE A 492 -11.37 -18.32 -43.98
CA ILE A 492 -11.06 -17.67 -45.26
C ILE A 492 -10.02 -18.52 -46.04
N ALA A 493 -8.99 -19.03 -45.37
CA ALA A 493 -7.99 -19.89 -46.01
C ALA A 493 -8.59 -21.20 -46.53
N LEU A 494 -9.56 -21.79 -45.80
CA LEU A 494 -10.29 -22.99 -46.25
C LEU A 494 -11.13 -22.70 -47.50
N LEU A 495 -11.75 -21.52 -47.62
CA LEU A 495 -12.46 -21.13 -48.85
C LEU A 495 -11.53 -21.04 -50.04
N VAL A 496 -10.28 -20.60 -49.85
CA VAL A 496 -9.28 -20.52 -50.92
C VAL A 496 -8.86 -21.91 -51.42
N LYS A 497 -8.67 -22.88 -50.53
CA LYS A 497 -8.29 -24.25 -50.84
C LYS A 497 -9.43 -25.11 -51.44
N VAL A 498 -10.70 -24.66 -51.39
CA VAL A 498 -11.88 -25.41 -51.86
C VAL A 498 -12.05 -26.80 -51.22
N GLU A 499 -11.62 -26.95 -49.99
CA GLU A 499 -11.62 -28.24 -49.29
C GLU A 499 -12.95 -28.54 -48.59
N ARG A 500 -13.85 -27.56 -48.43
CA ARG A 500 -15.15 -27.69 -47.78
C ARG A 500 -16.31 -27.03 -48.57
N PRO A 501 -17.57 -27.44 -48.34
CA PRO A 501 -18.71 -26.80 -48.93
C PRO A 501 -18.77 -25.32 -48.54
N TRP A 502 -18.82 -24.43 -49.50
CA TRP A 502 -18.87 -22.98 -49.35
C TRP A 502 -19.97 -22.48 -48.40
N PRO A 503 -21.21 -23.02 -48.40
CA PRO A 503 -22.29 -22.54 -47.53
C PRO A 503 -21.96 -22.71 -46.04
N GLU A 504 -21.30 -23.80 -45.63
CA GLU A 504 -20.98 -24.07 -44.21
C GLU A 504 -19.88 -23.13 -43.71
N VAL A 505 -18.79 -23.01 -44.44
CA VAL A 505 -17.66 -22.13 -44.06
C VAL A 505 -18.08 -20.66 -44.11
N THR A 506 -18.86 -20.26 -45.11
CA THR A 506 -19.41 -18.91 -45.24
C THR A 506 -20.32 -18.55 -44.07
N LYS A 507 -21.14 -19.50 -43.60
CA LYS A 507 -21.96 -19.31 -42.41
C LYS A 507 -21.13 -19.11 -41.17
N LYS A 508 -20.10 -19.95 -40.92
CA LYS A 508 -19.19 -19.79 -39.78
C LYS A 508 -18.53 -18.42 -39.77
N ILE A 509 -18.05 -17.90 -40.91
CA ILE A 509 -17.47 -16.57 -41.02
C ILE A 509 -18.51 -15.48 -40.70
N ALA A 510 -19.71 -15.59 -41.24
CA ALA A 510 -20.78 -14.62 -41.01
C ALA A 510 -21.24 -14.58 -39.54
N ASP A 511 -21.40 -15.75 -38.92
CA ASP A 511 -21.75 -15.87 -37.52
C ASP A 511 -20.66 -15.25 -36.63
N THR A 512 -19.38 -15.55 -36.87
CA THR A 512 -18.25 -14.99 -36.11
C THR A 512 -18.10 -13.48 -36.31
N PHE A 513 -18.34 -12.95 -37.53
CA PHE A 513 -18.35 -11.50 -37.74
C PHE A 513 -19.51 -10.83 -37.01
N THR A 514 -20.68 -11.47 -36.93
CA THR A 514 -21.83 -10.96 -36.18
C THR A 514 -21.54 -10.94 -34.67
N GLU A 515 -20.87 -11.96 -34.14
CA GLU A 515 -20.37 -11.99 -32.76
C GLU A 515 -19.40 -10.83 -32.53
N LEU A 516 -18.41 -10.68 -33.42
CA LEU A 516 -17.40 -9.60 -33.36
C LEU A 516 -17.97 -8.17 -33.58
N GLU A 517 -19.21 -8.01 -34.10
CA GLU A 517 -19.86 -6.71 -34.14
C GLU A 517 -20.38 -6.28 -32.77
N ASN A 518 -20.69 -7.25 -31.91
CA ASN A 518 -21.13 -7.00 -30.54
C ASN A 518 -19.96 -6.82 -29.56
N PHE A 519 -18.73 -7.16 -29.96
CA PHE A 519 -17.56 -7.03 -29.10
C PHE A 519 -16.82 -5.72 -29.34
N PRO A 520 -16.36 -5.07 -28.28
CA PRO A 520 -15.43 -3.95 -28.39
C PRO A 520 -14.08 -4.49 -28.87
N LEU A 521 -13.49 -3.79 -29.81
CA LEU A 521 -12.22 -4.12 -30.41
C LEU A 521 -11.23 -3.01 -30.07
N SER A 522 -9.97 -3.37 -29.82
CA SER A 522 -8.87 -2.40 -29.87
C SER A 522 -8.68 -1.91 -31.32
N GLU A 523 -7.96 -0.81 -31.51
CA GLU A 523 -7.68 -0.27 -32.84
C GLU A 523 -7.05 -1.32 -33.76
N GLN A 524 -6.02 -2.05 -33.28
CA GLN A 524 -5.39 -3.15 -34.00
C GLN A 524 -6.35 -4.29 -34.37
N GLN A 525 -7.22 -4.68 -33.44
CA GLN A 525 -8.21 -5.74 -33.67
C GLN A 525 -9.25 -5.27 -34.69
N ALA A 526 -9.66 -4.00 -34.65
CA ALA A 526 -10.59 -3.42 -35.60
C ALA A 526 -10.01 -3.35 -37.01
N GLU A 527 -8.74 -2.96 -37.16
CA GLU A 527 -8.02 -2.96 -38.44
C GLU A 527 -7.94 -4.39 -38.99
N ARG A 528 -7.47 -5.36 -38.20
CA ARG A 528 -7.41 -6.75 -38.62
C ARG A 528 -8.76 -7.31 -39.03
N LYS A 529 -9.83 -7.00 -38.28
CA LYS A 529 -11.21 -7.35 -38.66
C LYS A 529 -11.60 -6.79 -40.02
N ALA A 530 -11.27 -5.51 -40.27
CA ALA A 530 -11.56 -4.85 -41.52
C ALA A 530 -10.80 -5.48 -42.70
N GLU A 531 -9.54 -5.84 -42.53
CA GLU A 531 -8.74 -6.54 -43.52
C GLU A 531 -9.33 -7.93 -43.85
N LEU A 532 -9.64 -8.74 -42.84
CA LEU A 532 -10.25 -10.04 -43.02
C LEU A 532 -11.62 -9.95 -43.70
N ARG A 533 -12.42 -8.92 -43.38
CA ARG A 533 -13.72 -8.67 -44.03
C ARG A 533 -13.55 -8.32 -45.50
N LYS A 534 -12.53 -7.54 -45.83
CA LYS A 534 -12.17 -7.19 -47.23
C LYS A 534 -11.73 -8.43 -48.01
N GLU A 535 -10.89 -9.26 -47.40
CA GLU A 535 -10.43 -10.52 -48.00
C GLU A 535 -11.59 -11.49 -48.26
N PHE A 536 -12.46 -11.70 -47.27
CA PHE A 536 -13.68 -12.49 -47.42
C PHE A 536 -14.59 -12.01 -48.56
N ASN A 537 -14.80 -10.70 -48.71
CA ASN A 537 -15.62 -10.13 -49.78
C ASN A 537 -14.98 -10.38 -51.17
N ILE A 538 -13.64 -10.35 -51.25
CA ILE A 538 -12.94 -10.68 -52.51
C ILE A 538 -13.20 -12.13 -52.90
N GLN A 539 -13.10 -13.07 -51.96
CA GLN A 539 -13.36 -14.49 -52.20
C GLN A 539 -14.82 -14.74 -52.62
N ARG A 540 -15.79 -14.09 -51.95
CA ARG A 540 -17.21 -14.16 -52.34
C ARG A 540 -17.48 -13.66 -53.76
N MET A 541 -16.80 -12.59 -54.20
CA MET A 541 -16.92 -12.07 -55.56
C MET A 541 -16.32 -13.03 -56.60
N GLN A 542 -15.22 -13.67 -56.29
CA GLN A 542 -14.59 -14.65 -57.17
C GLN A 542 -15.45 -15.88 -57.37
N GLU A 543 -16.10 -16.38 -56.31
CA GLU A 543 -17.02 -17.51 -56.39
C GLU A 543 -18.26 -17.17 -57.24
N LYS A 544 -18.91 -16.04 -57.01
CA LYS A 544 -20.03 -15.61 -57.81
C LYS A 544 -19.67 -15.55 -59.33
N LYS A 545 -18.45 -15.10 -59.65
CA LYS A 545 -17.96 -15.11 -61.02
C LYS A 545 -17.70 -16.51 -61.56
N ARG A 546 -17.30 -17.49 -60.73
CA ARG A 546 -17.15 -18.90 -61.12
C ARG A 546 -18.51 -19.58 -61.31
N ALA A 547 -19.45 -19.36 -60.40
CA ALA A 547 -20.83 -19.91 -60.49
C ALA A 547 -21.59 -19.37 -61.72
N ASN A 548 -21.36 -18.14 -62.13
CA ASN A 548 -22.02 -17.54 -63.32
C ASN A 548 -21.34 -17.97 -64.66
N LYS A 549 -20.21 -18.73 -64.60
CA LYS A 549 -19.52 -19.24 -65.80
C LYS A 549 -19.81 -20.70 -66.06
N ILE A 550 -20.54 -21.39 -65.15
CA ILE A 550 -21.09 -22.73 -65.25
C ILE A 550 -22.57 -22.63 -65.65
#